data_15ce5f224ae6555798fade37c26b9fb6
#
_entry.id   15ce5f224ae6555798fade37c26b9fb6
#
_cell.length_a   1.000
_cell.length_b   1.000
_cell.length_c   1.000
_cell.angle_alpha   90.00
_cell.angle_beta   90.00
_cell.angle_gamma   90.00
#
_symmetry.space_group_name_H-M   'P 1'
#
loop_
_entity.id
_entity.type
_entity.pdbx_description
1 polymer ?
#
loop_
_entity_poly.entity_id
_entity_poly.type
_entity_poly.pdbx_seq_one_letter_code
_entity_poly.pdbx_strand_id
1 'polypeptide(L)'
;TATAELSDYIFAPRLQLEREDVPNVMDRRFPAVYTNYTDRVIDSGDDVLNEWEVFVGLAKRIGTKLTLPGGDLPIGTTLTDSDVIDHVYANSRLPMSEWRKNRGVIHDNPIIVLPGAPDNDAKFAVCPPDVYSELNEVRNEKSGSDLLGIINDTEFPFLLVGRRLKHALNSLGSELPGLARVATTNYAYVHPDDLQNLGAEPGDL
;
A
#
# COMPACT_ATOMS: atom_id res chain seq x y z
N THR A 1 9.02 10.52 8.98
CA THR A 1 8.06 11.11 8.00
C THR A 1 7.42 12.34 8.59
N ALA A 2 6.96 13.29 7.76
CA ALA A 2 6.25 14.49 8.21
C ALA A 2 5.02 14.15 9.09
N THR A 3 4.33 13.04 8.80
CA THR A 3 3.23 12.56 9.64
C THR A 3 3.71 12.18 11.05
N ALA A 4 4.88 11.57 11.17
CA ALA A 4 5.42 11.19 12.47
C ALA A 4 5.77 12.42 13.32
N GLU A 5 6.22 13.51 12.71
CA GLU A 5 6.54 14.78 13.40
C GLU A 5 5.29 15.43 14.03
N LEU A 6 4.11 15.12 13.52
CA LEU A 6 2.83 15.63 14.01
C LEU A 6 2.09 14.63 14.91
N SER A 7 2.66 13.47 15.17
CA SER A 7 2.01 12.40 15.93
C SER A 7 2.37 12.46 17.41
N ASP A 8 1.38 12.25 18.29
CA ASP A 8 1.61 12.12 19.74
C ASP A 8 2.24 10.78 20.11
N TYR A 9 2.01 9.73 19.31
CA TYR A 9 2.54 8.38 19.51
C TYR A 9 3.07 7.82 18.21
N ILE A 10 4.27 7.25 18.27
CA ILE A 10 4.93 6.62 17.13
C ILE A 10 5.28 5.18 17.51
N PHE A 11 4.82 4.21 16.71
CA PHE A 11 5.24 2.83 16.79
C PHE A 11 6.20 2.56 15.64
N ALA A 12 7.47 2.33 15.95
CA ALA A 12 8.47 2.01 14.95
C ALA A 12 8.32 0.56 14.49
N PRO A 13 8.02 0.28 13.20
CA PRO A 13 7.90 -1.07 12.71
C PRO A 13 9.26 -1.69 12.43
N ARG A 14 9.35 -3.01 12.55
CA ARG A 14 10.49 -3.78 12.06
C ARG A 14 10.61 -3.65 10.54
N LEU A 15 11.83 -3.57 10.05
CA LEU A 15 12.12 -3.56 8.63
C LEU A 15 12.01 -4.98 8.05
N GLN A 16 11.97 -5.08 6.72
CA GLN A 16 11.74 -6.35 6.00
C GLN A 16 12.71 -7.47 6.37
N LEU A 17 13.98 -7.15 6.64
CA LEU A 17 14.98 -8.16 7.04
C LEU A 17 14.98 -8.48 8.54
N GLU A 18 14.22 -7.75 9.33
CA GLU A 18 14.11 -7.89 10.78
C GLU A 18 12.90 -8.75 11.21
N ARG A 19 12.13 -9.25 10.27
CA ARG A 19 10.94 -10.06 10.51
C ARG A 19 10.80 -11.18 9.47
N GLU A 20 10.00 -12.18 9.80
CA GLU A 20 9.48 -13.11 8.79
C GLU A 20 8.46 -12.39 7.91
N ASP A 21 8.44 -12.68 6.62
CA ASP A 21 7.50 -12.06 5.69
C ASP A 21 7.04 -13.01 4.58
N VAL A 22 5.79 -12.83 4.19
CA VAL A 22 5.16 -13.49 3.04
C VAL A 22 4.53 -12.42 2.18
N PRO A 23 5.24 -11.89 1.17
CA PRO A 23 4.69 -10.88 0.27
C PRO A 23 3.59 -11.49 -0.60
N ASN A 24 2.34 -11.14 -0.30
CA ASN A 24 1.16 -11.69 -0.97
C ASN A 24 0.54 -10.78 -2.04
N VAL A 25 0.93 -9.52 -2.07
CA VAL A 25 0.30 -8.52 -2.96
C VAL A 25 0.55 -8.83 -4.42
N MET A 26 1.74 -9.32 -4.74
CA MET A 26 2.12 -9.67 -6.11
C MET A 26 1.67 -11.08 -6.49
N ASP A 27 1.66 -12.00 -5.54
CA ASP A 27 1.36 -13.43 -5.78
C ASP A 27 -0.05 -13.64 -6.34
N ARG A 28 -1.01 -12.81 -5.92
CA ARG A 28 -2.39 -12.84 -6.45
C ARG A 28 -2.50 -12.43 -7.92
N ARG A 29 -1.47 -11.84 -8.49
CA ARG A 29 -1.44 -11.35 -9.87
C ARG A 29 -0.78 -12.33 -10.83
N PHE A 30 -0.15 -13.38 -10.31
CA PHE A 30 0.49 -14.40 -11.13
C PHE A 30 -0.46 -15.55 -11.47
N PRO A 31 -0.43 -16.06 -12.70
CA PRO A 31 -1.26 -17.20 -13.10
C PRO A 31 -0.83 -18.52 -12.44
N ALA A 32 0.40 -18.62 -11.95
CA ALA A 32 0.94 -19.78 -11.26
C ALA A 32 1.08 -19.53 -9.76
N VAL A 33 1.01 -20.59 -8.96
CA VAL A 33 1.29 -20.50 -7.53
C VAL A 33 2.79 -20.28 -7.33
N TYR A 34 3.11 -19.18 -6.67
CA TYR A 34 4.47 -18.78 -6.38
C TYR A 34 4.67 -18.73 -4.87
N THR A 35 5.69 -19.40 -4.36
CA THR A 35 6.05 -19.33 -2.93
C THR A 35 7.14 -18.30 -2.73
N ASN A 36 6.87 -17.33 -1.91
CA ASN A 36 7.86 -16.33 -1.54
C ASN A 36 7.79 -16.10 -0.02
N TYR A 37 8.72 -16.71 0.67
CA TYR A 37 8.83 -16.63 2.13
C TYR A 37 10.24 -16.19 2.49
N THR A 38 10.34 -15.23 3.38
CA THR A 38 11.61 -14.69 3.88
C THR A 38 11.71 -14.89 5.38
N ASP A 39 12.80 -15.50 5.85
CA ASP A 39 13.11 -15.51 7.27
C ASP A 39 13.58 -14.13 7.74
N ARG A 40 13.53 -13.92 9.03
CA ARG A 40 14.28 -12.87 9.69
C ARG A 40 15.78 -13.13 9.49
N VAL A 41 16.49 -12.13 8.96
CA VAL A 41 17.92 -12.22 8.63
C VAL A 41 18.78 -11.50 9.66
N ILE A 42 18.27 -10.40 10.22
CA ILE A 42 18.97 -9.59 11.23
C ILE A 42 18.06 -9.38 12.44
N ASP A 43 18.66 -9.20 13.59
CA ASP A 43 17.93 -8.84 14.79
C ASP A 43 17.54 -7.36 14.76
N SER A 44 16.31 -7.07 15.15
CA SER A 44 15.83 -5.71 15.34
C SER A 44 16.30 -5.14 16.68
N GLY A 45 16.33 -3.82 16.78
CA GLY A 45 16.51 -3.15 18.07
C GLY A 45 15.33 -3.38 19.02
N ASP A 46 15.52 -3.08 20.29
CA ASP A 46 14.52 -3.31 21.35
C ASP A 46 13.32 -2.36 21.26
N ASP A 47 13.47 -1.22 20.57
CA ASP A 47 12.45 -0.18 20.47
C ASP A 47 11.55 -0.31 19.22
N VAL A 48 11.59 -1.45 18.54
CA VAL A 48 10.78 -1.70 17.35
C VAL A 48 9.86 -2.90 17.53
N LEU A 49 8.69 -2.84 16.92
CA LEU A 49 7.64 -3.87 17.00
C LEU A 49 7.21 -4.30 15.60
N ASN A 50 6.77 -5.54 15.45
CA ASN A 50 5.97 -5.88 14.28
C ASN A 50 4.61 -5.18 14.35
N GLU A 51 4.03 -4.82 13.21
CA GLU A 51 2.72 -4.18 13.16
C GLU A 51 1.65 -5.02 13.87
N TRP A 52 1.70 -6.35 13.72
CA TRP A 52 0.75 -7.23 14.37
C TRP A 52 0.83 -7.20 15.91
N GLU A 53 2.01 -6.95 16.49
CA GLU A 53 2.18 -6.84 17.95
C GLU A 53 1.41 -5.64 18.52
N VAL A 54 1.36 -4.54 17.78
CA VAL A 54 0.56 -3.37 18.13
C VAL A 54 -0.93 -3.72 18.18
N PHE A 55 -1.44 -4.39 17.16
CA PHE A 55 -2.86 -4.79 17.10
C PHE A 55 -3.23 -5.82 18.17
N VAL A 56 -2.36 -6.79 18.41
CA VAL A 56 -2.53 -7.76 19.51
C VAL A 56 -2.53 -7.07 20.87
N GLY A 57 -1.59 -6.12 21.07
CA GLY A 57 -1.51 -5.34 22.30
C GLY A 57 -2.77 -4.49 22.55
N LEU A 58 -3.32 -3.88 21.51
CA LEU A 58 -4.56 -3.14 21.57
C LEU A 58 -5.74 -4.08 21.87
N ALA A 59 -5.87 -5.17 21.13
CA ALA A 59 -6.97 -6.15 21.31
C ALA A 59 -7.02 -6.70 22.73
N LYS A 60 -5.86 -7.01 23.32
CA LYS A 60 -5.77 -7.43 24.74
C LYS A 60 -6.31 -6.38 25.69
N ARG A 61 -6.00 -5.10 25.47
CA ARG A 61 -6.40 -4.01 26.35
C ARG A 61 -7.89 -3.67 26.26
N ILE A 62 -8.46 -3.73 25.07
CA ILE A 62 -9.90 -3.46 24.86
C ILE A 62 -10.78 -4.71 25.04
N GLY A 63 -10.18 -5.90 25.28
CA GLY A 63 -10.91 -7.14 25.51
C GLY A 63 -11.60 -7.69 24.27
N THR A 64 -11.06 -7.46 23.07
CA THR A 64 -11.60 -7.96 21.80
C THR A 64 -10.79 -9.11 21.25
N LYS A 65 -11.39 -9.86 20.32
CA LYS A 65 -10.72 -10.92 19.58
C LYS A 65 -10.15 -10.39 18.26
N LEU A 66 -9.12 -11.06 17.77
CA LEU A 66 -8.60 -10.90 16.41
C LEU A 66 -8.88 -12.19 15.66
N THR A 67 -9.81 -12.15 14.72
CA THR A 67 -10.18 -13.29 13.89
C THR A 67 -9.51 -13.16 12.52
N LEU A 68 -8.73 -14.18 12.17
CA LEU A 68 -7.99 -14.29 10.92
C LEU A 68 -8.54 -15.52 10.12
N PRO A 69 -8.13 -15.75 8.87
CA PRO A 69 -8.56 -16.92 8.11
C PRO A 69 -8.38 -18.27 8.83
N GLY A 70 -7.39 -18.38 9.71
CA GLY A 70 -7.16 -19.55 10.56
C GLY A 70 -7.97 -19.62 11.85
N GLY A 71 -8.89 -18.66 12.06
CA GLY A 71 -9.71 -18.56 13.27
C GLY A 71 -9.26 -17.46 14.22
N ASP A 72 -9.73 -17.50 15.45
CA ASP A 72 -9.37 -16.54 16.49
C ASP A 72 -7.89 -16.71 16.87
N LEU A 73 -7.13 -15.63 16.75
CA LEU A 73 -5.73 -15.61 17.15
C LEU A 73 -5.63 -15.77 18.69
N PRO A 74 -4.79 -16.68 19.22
CA PRO A 74 -4.68 -16.89 20.66
C PRO A 74 -3.88 -15.78 21.34
N ILE A 75 -4.44 -14.58 21.35
CA ILE A 75 -3.79 -13.35 21.83
C ILE A 75 -3.42 -13.39 23.34
N GLY A 76 -3.97 -14.35 24.10
CA GLY A 76 -3.62 -14.58 25.50
C GLY A 76 -2.24 -15.20 25.72
N THR A 77 -1.64 -15.76 24.67
CA THR A 77 -0.32 -16.41 24.72
C THR A 77 0.78 -15.50 24.13
N THR A 78 2.02 -15.95 24.22
CA THR A 78 3.14 -15.37 23.46
C THR A 78 3.03 -15.85 22.01
N LEU A 79 2.99 -14.93 21.10
CA LEU A 79 2.90 -15.19 19.65
C LEU A 79 4.23 -14.86 18.99
N THR A 80 4.53 -15.59 17.93
CA THR A 80 5.65 -15.34 17.02
C THR A 80 5.13 -14.87 15.65
N ASP A 81 6.01 -14.35 14.80
CA ASP A 81 5.69 -14.02 13.41
C ASP A 81 5.10 -15.22 12.68
N SER A 82 5.70 -16.40 12.87
CA SER A 82 5.23 -17.67 12.30
C SER A 82 3.79 -17.99 12.71
N ASP A 83 3.42 -17.81 13.97
CA ASP A 83 2.06 -18.10 14.46
C ASP A 83 1.03 -17.20 13.76
N VAL A 84 1.35 -15.93 13.59
CA VAL A 84 0.47 -14.98 12.92
C VAL A 84 0.38 -15.28 11.42
N ILE A 85 1.51 -15.53 10.76
CA ILE A 85 1.56 -15.91 9.35
C ILE A 85 0.74 -17.18 9.09
N ASP A 86 0.86 -18.21 9.94
CA ASP A 86 0.09 -19.44 9.81
C ASP A 86 -1.42 -19.20 9.90
N HIS A 87 -1.86 -18.31 10.78
CA HIS A 87 -3.28 -17.94 10.87
C HIS A 87 -3.75 -17.11 9.66
N VAL A 88 -2.93 -16.18 9.18
CA VAL A 88 -3.26 -15.36 8.00
C VAL A 88 -3.41 -16.22 6.74
N TYR A 89 -2.52 -17.19 6.59
CA TYR A 89 -2.44 -18.01 5.38
C TYR A 89 -3.02 -19.44 5.57
N ALA A 90 -3.81 -19.67 6.61
CA ALA A 90 -4.40 -20.98 6.89
C ALA A 90 -5.21 -21.57 5.72
N ASN A 91 -5.83 -20.71 4.90
CA ASN A 91 -6.61 -21.10 3.73
C ASN A 91 -5.82 -20.94 2.41
N SER A 92 -4.49 -20.86 2.47
CA SER A 92 -3.68 -20.82 1.26
C SER A 92 -3.71 -22.15 0.52
N ARG A 93 -3.48 -22.14 -0.80
CA ARG A 93 -3.50 -23.34 -1.66
C ARG A 93 -2.43 -24.33 -1.30
N LEU A 94 -1.32 -23.87 -0.73
CA LEU A 94 -0.24 -24.68 -0.19
C LEU A 94 -0.10 -24.37 1.30
N PRO A 95 0.16 -25.36 2.15
CA PRO A 95 0.39 -25.12 3.57
C PRO A 95 1.68 -24.32 3.79
N MET A 96 1.72 -23.52 4.84
CA MET A 96 2.88 -22.69 5.16
C MET A 96 4.17 -23.49 5.36
N SER A 97 4.07 -24.75 5.78
CA SER A 97 5.21 -25.67 5.84
C SER A 97 5.89 -25.88 4.48
N GLU A 98 5.11 -25.93 3.39
CA GLU A 98 5.67 -26.02 2.04
C GLU A 98 6.27 -24.69 1.58
N TRP A 99 5.66 -23.57 1.96
CA TRP A 99 6.23 -22.24 1.67
C TRP A 99 7.60 -22.05 2.31
N ARG A 100 7.72 -22.42 3.59
CA ARG A 100 9.00 -22.32 4.33
C ARG A 100 10.07 -23.23 3.78
N LYS A 101 9.67 -24.40 3.27
CA LYS A 101 10.58 -25.41 2.70
C LYS A 101 11.04 -25.05 1.29
N ASN A 102 10.13 -24.53 0.46
CA ASN A 102 10.35 -24.31 -0.99
C ASN A 102 10.22 -22.81 -1.31
N ARG A 103 11.16 -22.01 -0.82
CA ARG A 103 11.16 -20.55 -0.99
C ARG A 103 11.49 -20.14 -2.42
N GLY A 104 10.71 -19.20 -2.96
CA GLY A 104 10.96 -18.66 -4.30
C GLY A 104 10.73 -19.64 -5.43
N VAL A 105 9.91 -20.68 -5.22
CA VAL A 105 9.62 -21.71 -6.23
C VAL A 105 8.25 -21.47 -6.84
N ILE A 106 8.18 -21.58 -8.16
CA ILE A 106 6.91 -21.61 -8.90
C ILE A 106 6.40 -23.06 -8.92
N HIS A 107 5.16 -23.26 -8.51
CA HIS A 107 4.51 -24.55 -8.49
C HIS A 107 3.59 -24.71 -9.70
N ASP A 108 3.57 -25.90 -10.29
CA ASP A 108 2.73 -26.26 -11.44
C ASP A 108 1.24 -26.44 -11.07
N ASN A 109 0.75 -25.65 -10.14
CA ASN A 109 -0.66 -25.63 -9.76
C ASN A 109 -1.35 -24.42 -10.44
N PRO A 110 -1.98 -24.60 -11.59
CA PRO A 110 -2.60 -23.50 -12.29
C PRO A 110 -3.73 -22.88 -11.45
N ILE A 111 -3.98 -21.61 -11.66
CA ILE A 111 -5.20 -20.99 -11.14
C ILE A 111 -6.38 -21.62 -11.86
N ILE A 112 -7.25 -22.25 -11.09
CA ILE A 112 -8.48 -22.83 -11.62
C ILE A 112 -9.58 -21.79 -11.53
N VAL A 113 -10.07 -21.37 -12.68
CA VAL A 113 -11.27 -20.55 -12.76
C VAL A 113 -12.46 -21.51 -12.77
N LEU A 114 -13.18 -21.55 -11.66
CA LEU A 114 -14.40 -22.36 -11.58
C LEU A 114 -15.53 -21.63 -12.27
N PRO A 115 -16.40 -22.34 -13.02
CA PRO A 115 -17.63 -21.75 -13.51
C PRO A 115 -18.50 -21.29 -12.33
N GLY A 116 -19.32 -20.27 -12.54
CA GLY A 116 -20.31 -19.86 -11.54
C GLY A 116 -21.20 -21.03 -11.13
N ALA A 117 -21.72 -20.99 -9.91
CA ALA A 117 -22.73 -21.98 -9.48
C ALA A 117 -23.94 -21.93 -10.42
N PRO A 118 -24.54 -23.08 -10.78
CA PRO A 118 -25.67 -23.12 -11.74
C PRO A 118 -26.85 -22.22 -11.37
N ASP A 119 -27.04 -21.96 -10.09
CA ASP A 119 -28.14 -21.17 -9.53
C ASP A 119 -27.72 -19.72 -9.21
N ASN A 120 -26.52 -19.32 -9.60
CA ASN A 120 -26.00 -17.99 -9.32
C ASN A 120 -26.23 -17.06 -10.52
N ASP A 121 -27.28 -16.26 -10.45
CA ASP A 121 -27.59 -15.23 -11.43
C ASP A 121 -26.76 -13.96 -11.29
N ALA A 122 -25.86 -13.90 -10.31
CA ALA A 122 -24.99 -12.75 -10.10
C ALA A 122 -24.12 -12.49 -11.32
N LYS A 123 -24.10 -11.26 -11.76
CA LYS A 123 -23.27 -10.77 -12.86
C LYS A 123 -22.35 -9.67 -12.37
N PHE A 124 -21.20 -9.58 -13.00
CA PHE A 124 -20.33 -8.43 -12.74
C PHE A 124 -21.00 -7.14 -13.23
N ALA A 125 -21.15 -6.17 -12.34
CA ALA A 125 -21.52 -4.82 -12.72
C ALA A 125 -20.30 -4.14 -13.37
N VAL A 126 -20.14 -4.33 -14.66
CA VAL A 126 -19.00 -3.79 -15.43
C VAL A 126 -19.06 -2.26 -15.49
N CYS A 127 -20.27 -1.72 -15.55
CA CYS A 127 -20.51 -0.28 -15.57
C CYS A 127 -21.77 0.05 -14.76
N PRO A 128 -21.67 0.20 -13.43
CA PRO A 128 -22.79 0.68 -12.62
C PRO A 128 -23.30 2.04 -13.11
N PRO A 129 -24.57 2.39 -12.82
CA PRO A 129 -25.19 3.63 -13.33
C PRO A 129 -24.43 4.91 -12.96
N ASP A 130 -23.85 4.96 -11.76
CA ASP A 130 -22.99 6.06 -11.30
C ASP A 130 -21.72 6.19 -12.13
N VAL A 131 -21.01 5.08 -12.33
CA VAL A 131 -19.81 5.03 -13.20
C VAL A 131 -20.17 5.39 -14.66
N TYR A 132 -21.33 4.94 -15.15
CA TYR A 132 -21.80 5.32 -16.49
C TYR A 132 -22.05 6.83 -16.62
N SER A 133 -22.62 7.44 -15.58
CA SER A 133 -22.83 8.88 -15.52
C SER A 133 -21.51 9.65 -15.59
N GLU A 134 -20.57 9.28 -14.73
CA GLU A 134 -19.22 9.89 -14.69
C GLU A 134 -18.48 9.72 -16.03
N LEU A 135 -18.55 8.53 -16.63
CA LEU A 135 -17.94 8.29 -17.95
C LEU A 135 -18.56 9.17 -19.06
N ASN A 136 -19.87 9.43 -18.98
CA ASN A 136 -20.52 10.36 -19.92
C ASN A 136 -20.11 11.81 -19.67
N GLU A 137 -19.92 12.20 -18.42
CA GLU A 137 -19.40 13.53 -18.09
C GLU A 137 -18.00 13.70 -18.69
N VAL A 138 -17.08 12.77 -18.40
CA VAL A 138 -15.72 12.78 -18.97
C VAL A 138 -15.72 12.74 -20.49
N ARG A 139 -16.61 11.94 -21.10
CA ARG A 139 -16.75 11.89 -22.56
C ARG A 139 -17.20 13.22 -23.17
N ASN A 140 -18.01 13.97 -22.45
CA ASN A 140 -18.54 15.26 -22.88
C ASN A 140 -17.63 16.43 -22.50
N GLU A 141 -16.61 16.17 -21.65
CA GLU A 141 -15.57 17.16 -21.38
C GLU A 141 -14.87 17.51 -22.69
N LYS A 142 -14.81 18.76 -22.98
CA LYS A 142 -14.11 19.24 -24.14
C LYS A 142 -12.63 19.36 -23.80
N SER A 143 -11.79 18.69 -24.58
CA SER A 143 -10.35 18.75 -24.44
C SER A 143 -9.78 20.00 -25.14
N GLY A 144 -8.75 20.59 -24.59
CA GLY A 144 -8.00 21.69 -25.20
C GLY A 144 -8.47 23.09 -24.77
N SER A 145 -9.15 23.84 -25.62
CA SER A 145 -9.54 25.22 -25.36
C SER A 145 -10.44 25.43 -24.14
N ASP A 146 -11.16 24.40 -23.72
CA ASP A 146 -12.06 24.50 -22.57
C ASP A 146 -11.37 24.15 -21.24
N LEU A 147 -10.22 23.47 -21.26
CA LEU A 147 -9.30 23.47 -20.12
C LEU A 147 -8.82 24.89 -19.79
N LEU A 148 -8.67 25.75 -20.80
CA LEU A 148 -8.38 27.18 -20.61
C LEU A 148 -9.55 27.93 -19.93
N GLY A 149 -10.79 27.45 -20.05
CA GLY A 149 -11.95 27.98 -19.32
C GLY A 149 -11.92 27.62 -17.82
N ILE A 150 -11.42 26.45 -17.48
CA ILE A 150 -11.22 26.04 -16.08
C ILE A 150 -10.02 26.80 -15.47
N ILE A 151 -8.98 27.06 -16.27
CA ILE A 151 -7.79 27.84 -15.87
C ILE A 151 -8.12 29.33 -15.70
N ASN A 152 -9.24 29.82 -16.22
CA ASN A 152 -9.73 31.18 -16.00
C ASN A 152 -10.55 31.35 -14.71
N ASP A 153 -10.58 30.36 -13.83
CA ASP A 153 -11.11 30.54 -12.49
C ASP A 153 -10.19 31.49 -11.72
N THR A 154 -10.74 32.62 -11.29
CA THR A 154 -9.99 33.63 -10.56
C THR A 154 -9.62 33.21 -9.14
N GLU A 155 -10.33 32.26 -8.57
CA GLU A 155 -10.08 31.71 -7.23
C GLU A 155 -9.00 30.62 -7.29
N PHE A 156 -9.02 29.77 -8.33
CA PHE A 156 -8.07 28.68 -8.53
C PHE A 156 -7.44 28.72 -9.93
N PRO A 157 -6.49 29.65 -10.17
CA PRO A 157 -5.97 29.88 -11.52
C PRO A 157 -4.98 28.84 -12.02
N PHE A 158 -4.63 27.83 -11.21
CA PHE A 158 -3.63 26.84 -11.55
C PHE A 158 -4.19 25.42 -11.55
N LEU A 159 -3.72 24.60 -12.49
CA LEU A 159 -3.96 23.14 -12.49
C LEU A 159 -2.82 22.42 -11.76
N LEU A 160 -3.18 21.67 -10.73
CA LEU A 160 -2.24 20.79 -10.04
C LEU A 160 -2.04 19.49 -10.81
N VAL A 161 -0.84 19.26 -11.32
CA VAL A 161 -0.47 18.01 -11.98
C VAL A 161 0.43 17.21 -11.05
N GLY A 162 -0.04 16.02 -10.66
CA GLY A 162 0.73 15.10 -9.82
C GLY A 162 1.99 14.61 -10.54
N ARG A 163 3.16 14.79 -9.91
CA ARG A 163 4.44 14.31 -10.42
C ARG A 163 5.12 13.40 -9.42
N ARG A 164 5.54 12.22 -9.87
CA ARG A 164 6.36 11.32 -9.05
C ARG A 164 7.84 11.64 -9.20
N LEU A 165 8.55 11.63 -8.07
CA LEU A 165 10.01 11.68 -8.07
C LEU A 165 10.56 10.30 -8.41
N LYS A 166 11.54 10.25 -9.31
CA LYS A 166 12.18 8.99 -9.76
C LYS A 166 12.85 8.22 -8.61
N HIS A 167 13.36 8.94 -7.61
CA HIS A 167 14.17 8.41 -6.53
C HIS A 167 13.45 8.33 -5.18
N ALA A 168 12.14 8.61 -5.16
CA ALA A 168 11.33 8.53 -3.95
C ALA A 168 10.15 7.57 -4.16
N LEU A 169 9.95 6.67 -3.21
CA LEU A 169 8.79 5.79 -3.15
C LEU A 169 7.87 6.29 -2.03
N ASN A 170 6.86 7.09 -2.41
CA ASN A 170 5.97 7.75 -1.45
C ASN A 170 6.78 8.56 -0.41
N SER A 171 6.61 8.28 0.89
CA SER A 171 7.38 8.90 1.98
C SER A 171 8.58 8.08 2.44
N LEU A 172 8.92 6.99 1.73
CA LEU A 172 10.00 6.11 2.12
C LEU A 172 11.35 6.61 1.62
N GLY A 173 12.37 6.49 2.45
CA GLY A 173 13.76 6.70 2.07
C GLY A 173 14.21 8.15 2.03
N SER A 174 13.36 9.12 2.36
CA SER A 174 13.74 10.55 2.39
C SER A 174 14.90 10.84 3.35
N GLU A 175 14.99 10.06 4.42
CA GLU A 175 16.04 10.18 5.44
C GLU A 175 17.35 9.43 5.07
N LEU A 176 17.34 8.65 4.01
CA LEU A 176 18.53 7.91 3.59
C LEU A 176 19.54 8.86 2.92
N PRO A 177 20.79 8.95 3.41
CA PRO A 177 21.77 9.94 2.90
C PRO A 177 22.03 9.83 1.39
N GLY A 178 21.89 8.63 0.81
CA GLY A 178 22.04 8.40 -0.62
C GLY A 178 20.90 8.97 -1.45
N LEU A 179 19.67 8.93 -0.96
CA LEU A 179 18.48 9.44 -1.62
C LEU A 179 18.24 10.91 -1.30
N ALA A 180 18.51 11.34 -0.07
CA ALA A 180 18.41 12.73 0.35
C ALA A 180 19.28 13.68 -0.49
N ARG A 181 20.42 13.22 -1.02
CA ARG A 181 21.24 14.02 -1.94
C ARG A 181 20.58 14.30 -3.27
N VAL A 182 19.59 13.51 -3.68
CA VAL A 182 18.95 13.60 -5.00
C VAL A 182 17.57 14.25 -4.92
N ALA A 183 16.86 14.07 -3.82
CA ALA A 183 15.50 14.58 -3.65
C ALA A 183 15.18 14.74 -2.15
N THR A 184 15.54 15.87 -1.60
CA THR A 184 15.19 16.23 -0.21
C THR A 184 13.74 16.68 -0.07
N THR A 185 13.16 17.20 -1.15
CA THR A 185 11.83 17.83 -1.17
C THR A 185 11.13 17.54 -2.49
N ASN A 186 9.82 17.47 -2.48
CA ASN A 186 9.01 17.43 -3.68
C ASN A 186 8.66 18.86 -4.10
N TYR A 187 9.47 19.42 -4.99
CA TYR A 187 9.31 20.79 -5.45
C TYR A 187 8.06 20.96 -6.30
N ALA A 188 7.39 22.11 -6.14
CA ALA A 188 6.45 22.62 -7.13
C ALA A 188 7.23 23.20 -8.33
N TYR A 189 6.88 22.76 -9.52
CA TYR A 189 7.43 23.28 -10.77
C TYR A 189 6.42 24.27 -11.35
N VAL A 190 6.76 25.55 -11.33
CA VAL A 190 5.89 26.65 -11.74
C VAL A 190 6.57 27.38 -12.91
N HIS A 191 5.77 27.87 -13.87
CA HIS A 191 6.31 28.70 -14.94
C HIS A 191 6.89 30.01 -14.38
N PRO A 192 8.02 30.52 -14.89
CA PRO A 192 8.65 31.73 -14.36
C PRO A 192 7.72 32.97 -14.30
N ASP A 193 6.89 33.14 -15.32
CA ASP A 193 5.95 34.28 -15.35
C ASP A 193 4.85 34.13 -14.27
N ASP A 194 4.38 32.91 -14.03
CA ASP A 194 3.40 32.60 -12.97
C ASP A 194 4.03 32.83 -11.60
N LEU A 195 5.29 32.41 -11.42
CA LEU A 195 6.02 32.62 -10.18
C LEU A 195 6.19 34.12 -9.88
N GLN A 196 6.52 34.90 -10.90
CA GLN A 196 6.61 36.37 -10.79
C GLN A 196 5.26 37.00 -10.45
N ASN A 197 4.17 36.55 -11.08
CA ASN A 197 2.81 37.05 -10.80
C ASN A 197 2.36 36.72 -9.37
N LEU A 198 2.83 35.60 -8.81
CA LEU A 198 2.60 35.25 -7.42
C LEU A 198 3.47 36.01 -6.42
N GLY A 199 4.46 36.78 -6.91
CA GLY A 199 5.43 37.47 -6.06
C GLY A 199 6.35 36.54 -5.29
N ALA A 200 6.59 35.34 -5.83
CA ALA A 200 7.43 34.32 -5.24
C ALA A 200 8.74 34.16 -6.01
N GLU A 201 9.76 33.62 -5.32
CA GLU A 201 11.08 33.37 -5.89
C GLU A 201 11.40 31.85 -5.87
N PRO A 202 12.31 31.38 -6.74
CA PRO A 202 12.77 29.99 -6.68
C PRO A 202 13.36 29.65 -5.33
N GLY A 203 12.77 28.66 -4.64
CA GLY A 203 13.19 28.21 -3.31
C GLY A 203 12.27 28.64 -2.16
N ASP A 204 11.28 29.45 -2.42
CA ASP A 204 10.24 29.78 -1.45
C ASP A 204 9.41 28.55 -1.06
N LEU A 205 8.84 28.57 0.17
CA LEU A 205 8.02 27.51 0.75
C LEU A 205 6.55 27.90 0.81
#